data_c158e9e7d1fcefc301559063fc711428
#
_entry.id   c158e9e7d1fcefc301559063fc711428
#
_cell.length_a   1.000
_cell.length_b   1.000
_cell.length_c   1.000
_cell.angle_alpha   90.00
_cell.angle_beta   90.00
_cell.angle_gamma   90.00
#
_symmetry.space_group_name_H-M   'P 1'
#
loop_
_entity.id
_entity.type
_entity.pdbx_description
1 polymer ?
#
loop_
_entity_poly.entity_id
_entity_poly.type
_entity_poly.pdbx_seq_one_letter_code
_entity_poly.pdbx_strand_id
1 'polypeptide(L)'
;MRKNRLGKAILSSVVLLSAMQSSMAQTKNEFSVKQAVDYGVKNAVQVKNALIDIKIQEQTNREITAAAFPQINGSVNTIHYFNVPVQSIPNFIAPATYNVLQKEGVKNGTGNTITMPNGGNFGNLPLQFGTPWTSSAGLDFSQLLFDGQVFVGLQARSAAMELSKKYSEVTAEQIKANIYKVYYQLVVGKSQLASLEANIERFKKLLHDTKEIYKNGFAEKLDVDKLVVQLNNLTTEREKVINQLYVGNAGLKFLINMPQKEELVLTDSLTESELKSNIMEESINYADRKEIQLLTLASKMNSYNVKRYNLSRIPTVVAFGSYSKNAQRNAFNFFDKGDWFTTSLIGLKVAVPIFDGFARRSKIAGAKFALDKTNNSLAQAKEMMDYEVIQARTKMKSAILTADVQKQNIQLAEDVFRITQKKYTEGLGSNQEIYNAQTELKVAQNNYYGALYDAISAKIDYLKAAGKL
;
A
#
# COMPACT_ATOMS: atom_id res chain seq x y z
N MET A 1 -19.22 15.72 -64.83
CA MET A 1 -20.12 15.63 -63.67
C MET A 1 -19.57 14.76 -62.46
N ARG A 2 -18.26 14.66 -62.23
CA ARG A 2 -17.70 13.80 -61.16
C ARG A 2 -16.96 14.57 -60.05
N LYS A 3 -16.73 15.90 -60.18
CA LYS A 3 -15.98 16.72 -59.19
C LYS A 3 -16.82 17.28 -58.03
N ASN A 4 -18.14 17.27 -58.09
CA ASN A 4 -18.98 17.87 -57.05
C ASN A 4 -19.46 16.86 -55.94
N ARG A 5 -19.15 15.57 -56.07
CA ARG A 5 -19.56 14.58 -55.06
C ARG A 5 -18.51 14.40 -53.94
N LEU A 6 -17.21 14.62 -54.21
CA LEU A 6 -16.16 14.54 -53.20
C LEU A 6 -16.21 15.75 -52.22
N GLY A 7 -16.53 16.95 -52.73
CA GLY A 7 -16.63 18.14 -51.87
C GLY A 7 -17.78 18.07 -50.84
N LYS A 8 -18.91 17.46 -51.23
CA LYS A 8 -20.05 17.27 -50.32
C LYS A 8 -19.81 16.16 -49.30
N ALA A 9 -19.06 15.12 -49.61
CA ALA A 9 -18.70 14.06 -48.68
C ALA A 9 -17.68 14.53 -47.62
N ILE A 10 -16.74 15.39 -47.99
CA ILE A 10 -15.76 15.99 -47.05
C ILE A 10 -16.43 17.02 -46.13
N LEU A 11 -17.38 17.83 -46.65
CA LEU A 11 -18.13 18.77 -45.80
C LEU A 11 -19.06 18.04 -44.80
N SER A 12 -19.69 16.94 -45.23
CA SER A 12 -20.52 16.13 -44.32
C SER A 12 -19.72 15.42 -43.26
N SER A 13 -18.50 14.96 -43.54
CA SER A 13 -17.63 14.33 -42.52
C SER A 13 -17.03 15.34 -41.53
N VAL A 14 -16.77 16.59 -41.97
CA VAL A 14 -16.28 17.64 -41.04
C VAL A 14 -17.41 18.12 -40.13
N VAL A 15 -18.66 18.19 -40.62
CA VAL A 15 -19.84 18.54 -39.80
C VAL A 15 -20.19 17.41 -38.83
N LEU A 16 -19.99 16.13 -39.17
CA LEU A 16 -20.15 15.00 -38.25
C LEU A 16 -19.03 14.89 -37.20
N LEU A 17 -17.79 15.30 -37.54
CA LEU A 17 -16.70 15.36 -36.53
C LEU A 17 -16.87 16.55 -35.56
N SER A 18 -17.47 17.67 -36.00
CA SER A 18 -17.74 18.80 -35.10
C SER A 18 -18.96 18.58 -34.20
N ALA A 19 -19.90 17.69 -34.58
CA ALA A 19 -21.02 17.30 -33.74
C ALA A 19 -20.64 16.25 -32.63
N MET A 20 -19.46 15.63 -32.73
CA MET A 20 -18.91 14.75 -31.70
C MET A 20 -18.06 15.47 -30.63
N GLN A 21 -17.95 16.78 -30.66
CA GLN A 21 -17.63 17.56 -29.47
C GLN A 21 -18.90 17.65 -28.60
N SER A 22 -19.40 16.47 -28.22
CA SER A 22 -20.40 16.33 -27.16
C SER A 22 -19.85 17.09 -25.97
N SER A 23 -20.57 18.14 -25.56
CA SER A 23 -20.42 18.77 -24.27
C SER A 23 -20.10 17.65 -23.26
N MET A 24 -18.88 17.63 -22.72
CA MET A 24 -18.63 16.96 -21.46
C MET A 24 -19.52 17.70 -20.47
N ALA A 25 -20.79 17.28 -20.38
CA ALA A 25 -21.67 17.67 -19.31
C ALA A 25 -20.88 17.31 -18.04
N GLN A 26 -20.52 18.32 -17.30
CA GLN A 26 -19.84 18.19 -16.02
C GLN A 26 -20.76 17.32 -15.17
N THR A 27 -20.40 16.04 -14.98
CA THR A 27 -21.22 15.11 -14.21
C THR A 27 -21.27 15.65 -12.78
N LYS A 28 -22.45 16.14 -12.39
CA LYS A 28 -22.71 16.60 -11.04
C LYS A 28 -22.92 15.37 -10.16
N ASN A 29 -21.99 15.14 -9.27
CA ASN A 29 -22.05 14.02 -8.32
C ASN A 29 -22.56 14.55 -6.97
N GLU A 30 -23.75 14.14 -6.60
CA GLU A 30 -24.37 14.48 -5.31
C GLU A 30 -24.15 13.33 -4.32
N PHE A 31 -23.37 13.56 -3.27
CA PHE A 31 -23.01 12.54 -2.31
C PHE A 31 -23.44 12.90 -0.89
N SER A 32 -24.15 11.96 -0.25
CA SER A 32 -24.19 11.89 1.21
C SER A 32 -22.86 11.39 1.77
N VAL A 33 -22.65 11.56 3.06
CA VAL A 33 -21.41 11.08 3.70
C VAL A 33 -21.19 9.59 3.49
N LYS A 34 -22.28 8.78 3.58
CA LYS A 34 -22.22 7.34 3.33
C LYS A 34 -21.79 7.04 1.88
N GLN A 35 -22.37 7.73 0.90
CA GLN A 35 -22.01 7.58 -0.50
C GLN A 35 -20.56 8.02 -0.79
N ALA A 36 -20.09 9.10 -0.16
CA ALA A 36 -18.71 9.55 -0.27
C ALA A 36 -17.74 8.52 0.32
N VAL A 37 -18.07 7.92 1.46
CA VAL A 37 -17.29 6.84 2.09
C VAL A 37 -17.28 5.59 1.21
N ASP A 38 -18.44 5.14 0.72
CA ASP A 38 -18.54 3.95 -0.14
C ASP A 38 -17.76 4.14 -1.45
N TYR A 39 -17.88 5.33 -2.05
CA TYR A 39 -17.10 5.69 -3.25
C TYR A 39 -15.59 5.72 -2.97
N GLY A 40 -15.17 6.33 -1.85
CA GLY A 40 -13.77 6.42 -1.46
C GLY A 40 -13.16 5.06 -1.13
N VAL A 41 -13.84 4.22 -0.36
CA VAL A 41 -13.37 2.85 -0.07
C VAL A 41 -13.19 2.03 -1.35
N LYS A 42 -14.05 2.24 -2.36
CA LYS A 42 -13.95 1.56 -3.65
C LYS A 42 -12.86 2.13 -4.54
N ASN A 43 -12.61 3.43 -4.48
CA ASN A 43 -11.80 4.13 -5.49
C ASN A 43 -10.48 4.69 -4.98
N ALA A 44 -10.32 4.96 -3.67
CA ALA A 44 -9.09 5.51 -3.11
C ALA A 44 -7.86 4.66 -3.48
N VAL A 45 -6.79 5.33 -3.90
CA VAL A 45 -5.56 4.66 -4.38
C VAL A 45 -4.98 3.76 -3.30
N GLN A 46 -4.98 4.19 -2.04
CA GLN A 46 -4.46 3.40 -0.92
C GLN A 46 -5.21 2.07 -0.75
N VAL A 47 -6.54 2.08 -0.88
CA VAL A 47 -7.35 0.86 -0.79
C VAL A 47 -7.14 -0.02 -2.02
N LYS A 48 -7.09 0.57 -3.22
CA LYS A 48 -6.78 -0.17 -4.46
C LYS A 48 -5.41 -0.85 -4.39
N ASN A 49 -4.39 -0.16 -3.88
CA ASN A 49 -3.06 -0.72 -3.70
C ASN A 49 -3.08 -1.85 -2.66
N ALA A 50 -3.75 -1.69 -1.52
CA ALA A 50 -3.90 -2.74 -0.53
C ALA A 50 -4.63 -3.99 -1.09
N LEU A 51 -5.59 -3.81 -2.01
CA LEU A 51 -6.23 -4.93 -2.73
C LEU A 51 -5.28 -5.58 -3.75
N ILE A 52 -4.37 -4.82 -4.35
CA ILE A 52 -3.31 -5.36 -5.23
C ILE A 52 -2.30 -6.15 -4.39
N ASP A 53 -1.96 -5.70 -3.18
CA ASP A 53 -1.07 -6.44 -2.26
C ASP A 53 -1.61 -7.83 -1.91
N ILE A 54 -2.95 -7.99 -1.82
CA ILE A 54 -3.58 -9.33 -1.68
C ILE A 54 -3.27 -10.20 -2.90
N LYS A 55 -3.36 -9.65 -4.12
CA LYS A 55 -3.03 -10.38 -5.35
C LYS A 55 -1.53 -10.72 -5.44
N ILE A 56 -0.67 -9.81 -5.00
CA ILE A 56 0.78 -10.07 -4.88
C ILE A 56 1.02 -11.22 -3.91
N GLN A 57 0.39 -11.20 -2.74
CA GLN A 57 0.50 -12.28 -1.76
C GLN A 57 0.00 -13.62 -2.32
N GLU A 58 -1.06 -13.60 -3.14
CA GLU A 58 -1.53 -14.81 -3.83
C GLU A 58 -0.45 -15.40 -4.77
N GLN A 59 0.24 -14.54 -5.54
CA GLN A 59 1.33 -15.01 -6.41
C GLN A 59 2.53 -15.52 -5.59
N THR A 60 2.89 -14.83 -4.49
CA THR A 60 3.92 -15.30 -3.55
C THR A 60 3.56 -16.68 -2.98
N ASN A 61 2.29 -16.90 -2.64
CA ASN A 61 1.82 -18.21 -2.19
C ASN A 61 1.92 -19.29 -3.29
N ARG A 62 1.69 -18.93 -4.57
CA ARG A 62 1.88 -19.81 -5.71
C ARG A 62 3.36 -20.13 -5.93
N GLU A 63 4.24 -19.14 -5.80
CA GLU A 63 5.69 -19.32 -5.87
C GLU A 63 6.20 -20.29 -4.78
N ILE A 64 5.76 -20.11 -3.52
CA ILE A 64 6.08 -21.05 -2.44
C ILE A 64 5.58 -22.47 -2.79
N THR A 65 4.41 -22.57 -3.40
CA THR A 65 3.85 -23.85 -3.83
C THR A 65 4.65 -24.46 -4.97
N ALA A 66 5.13 -23.65 -5.91
CA ALA A 66 5.93 -24.08 -7.05
C ALA A 66 7.24 -24.75 -6.63
N ALA A 67 7.82 -24.38 -5.48
CA ALA A 67 8.99 -25.06 -4.93
C ALA A 67 8.76 -26.55 -4.60
N ALA A 68 7.50 -26.97 -4.43
CA ALA A 68 7.13 -28.36 -4.21
C ALA A 68 6.85 -29.13 -5.51
N PHE A 69 6.82 -28.48 -6.66
CA PHE A 69 6.64 -29.11 -7.96
C PHE A 69 7.98 -29.47 -8.63
N PRO A 70 7.95 -30.41 -9.61
CA PRO A 70 9.14 -30.72 -10.42
C PRO A 70 9.69 -29.47 -11.10
N GLN A 71 11.02 -29.30 -11.05
CA GLN A 71 11.76 -28.27 -11.77
C GLN A 71 12.49 -28.92 -12.95
N ILE A 72 12.34 -28.37 -14.14
CA ILE A 72 13.02 -28.82 -15.35
C ILE A 72 13.79 -27.64 -15.92
N ASN A 73 15.12 -27.79 -16.06
CA ASN A 73 15.98 -26.77 -16.60
C ASN A 73 16.70 -27.32 -17.86
N GLY A 74 16.72 -26.53 -18.91
CA GLY A 74 17.50 -26.82 -20.11
C GLY A 74 18.82 -26.05 -20.07
N SER A 75 19.90 -26.69 -20.44
CA SER A 75 21.22 -26.06 -20.55
C SER A 75 21.94 -26.44 -21.84
N VAL A 76 22.61 -25.47 -22.43
CA VAL A 76 23.57 -25.69 -23.53
C VAL A 76 24.87 -25.03 -23.11
N ASN A 77 25.94 -25.80 -23.12
CA ASN A 77 27.25 -25.32 -22.73
C ASN A 77 28.27 -25.72 -23.80
N THR A 78 29.11 -24.76 -24.24
CA THR A 78 30.21 -25.00 -25.16
C THR A 78 31.45 -24.38 -24.57
N ILE A 79 32.50 -25.20 -24.42
CA ILE A 79 33.76 -24.83 -23.79
C ILE A 79 34.91 -25.03 -24.80
N HIS A 80 35.77 -24.06 -24.90
CA HIS A 80 37.05 -24.14 -25.60
C HIS A 80 38.20 -24.18 -24.58
N TYR A 81 38.97 -25.26 -24.58
CA TYR A 81 40.20 -25.37 -23.80
C TYR A 81 41.39 -24.88 -24.63
N PHE A 82 42.01 -23.78 -24.27
CA PHE A 82 43.25 -23.34 -24.87
C PHE A 82 44.40 -24.34 -24.60
N ASN A 83 44.37 -24.95 -23.41
CA ASN A 83 45.24 -26.06 -23.03
C ASN A 83 44.34 -27.17 -22.45
N VAL A 84 44.26 -28.29 -23.13
CA VAL A 84 43.53 -29.46 -22.66
C VAL A 84 44.19 -30.03 -21.41
N PRO A 85 43.48 -30.30 -20.32
CA PRO A 85 44.06 -30.81 -19.08
C PRO A 85 44.82 -32.13 -19.30
N VAL A 86 46.03 -32.22 -18.76
CA VAL A 86 46.83 -33.42 -18.72
C VAL A 86 46.65 -34.10 -17.37
N GLN A 87 46.30 -35.36 -17.39
CA GLN A 87 46.22 -36.21 -16.19
C GLN A 87 47.45 -37.10 -16.10
N SER A 88 48.14 -37.09 -14.98
CA SER A 88 49.23 -37.99 -14.68
C SER A 88 48.68 -39.27 -14.03
N ILE A 89 48.68 -40.36 -14.75
CA ILE A 89 48.20 -41.64 -14.24
C ILE A 89 49.34 -42.65 -14.13
N PRO A 90 49.26 -43.63 -13.21
CA PRO A 90 50.26 -44.71 -13.18
C PRO A 90 50.41 -45.35 -14.55
N ASN A 91 51.66 -45.57 -15.01
CA ASN A 91 51.91 -46.17 -16.30
C ASN A 91 51.55 -47.64 -16.27
N PHE A 92 50.31 -47.96 -16.62
CA PHE A 92 49.81 -49.33 -16.72
C PHE A 92 50.08 -49.97 -18.09
N ILE A 93 50.44 -49.17 -19.09
CA ILE A 93 50.71 -49.62 -20.45
C ILE A 93 52.02 -50.41 -20.51
N ALA A 94 53.07 -49.89 -19.92
CA ALA A 94 54.36 -50.53 -19.91
C ALA A 94 54.31 -51.94 -19.23
N PRO A 95 53.79 -52.09 -18.00
CA PRO A 95 53.66 -53.44 -17.41
C PRO A 95 52.81 -54.38 -18.25
N ALA A 96 51.68 -53.89 -18.82
CA ALA A 96 50.84 -54.73 -19.68
C ALA A 96 51.58 -55.20 -20.93
N THR A 97 52.34 -54.31 -21.57
CA THR A 97 53.16 -54.60 -22.74
C THR A 97 54.23 -55.64 -22.41
N TYR A 98 55.00 -55.42 -21.32
CA TYR A 98 56.04 -56.38 -20.89
C TYR A 98 55.42 -57.74 -20.54
N ASN A 99 54.26 -57.80 -19.91
CA ASN A 99 53.58 -59.05 -19.61
C ASN A 99 53.21 -59.84 -20.88
N VAL A 100 52.72 -59.17 -21.91
CA VAL A 100 52.37 -59.79 -23.19
C VAL A 100 53.64 -60.30 -23.87
N LEU A 101 54.71 -59.44 -23.99
CA LEU A 101 55.95 -59.81 -24.63
C LEU A 101 56.64 -61.01 -23.93
N GLN A 102 56.61 -61.04 -22.62
CA GLN A 102 57.16 -62.16 -21.83
C GLN A 102 56.33 -63.45 -22.01
N LYS A 103 55.05 -63.36 -22.01
CA LYS A 103 54.12 -64.46 -22.17
C LYS A 103 54.27 -65.17 -23.56
N GLU A 104 54.41 -64.28 -24.58
CA GLU A 104 54.58 -64.79 -25.97
C GLU A 104 56.07 -65.13 -26.28
N GLY A 105 56.98 -65.10 -25.33
CA GLY A 105 58.37 -65.48 -25.49
C GLY A 105 59.15 -64.62 -26.50
N VAL A 106 58.74 -63.37 -26.70
CA VAL A 106 59.40 -62.45 -27.66
C VAL A 106 60.84 -62.16 -27.23
N LYS A 107 61.78 -62.29 -28.17
CA LYS A 107 63.24 -62.06 -27.94
C LYS A 107 63.64 -60.64 -28.39
N ASN A 108 64.55 -60.02 -27.68
CA ASN A 108 65.17 -58.77 -28.08
C ASN A 108 66.18 -58.98 -29.22
N GLY A 109 66.77 -57.90 -29.76
CA GLY A 109 67.78 -57.95 -30.87
C GLY A 109 69.06 -58.68 -30.55
N THR A 110 69.33 -59.10 -29.30
CA THR A 110 70.44 -59.93 -28.86
C THR A 110 70.06 -61.36 -28.61
N GLY A 111 68.79 -61.77 -28.90
CA GLY A 111 68.24 -63.11 -28.76
C GLY A 111 67.78 -63.51 -27.36
N ASN A 112 67.78 -62.62 -26.38
CA ASN A 112 67.29 -62.82 -25.00
C ASN A 112 65.82 -62.55 -24.91
N THR A 113 65.09 -63.36 -24.11
CA THR A 113 63.64 -63.14 -23.85
C THR A 113 63.46 -61.78 -23.13
N ILE A 114 62.51 -60.97 -23.63
CA ILE A 114 62.15 -59.70 -23.01
C ILE A 114 61.44 -60.01 -21.68
N THR A 115 62.03 -59.54 -20.59
CA THR A 115 61.44 -59.66 -19.23
C THR A 115 61.14 -58.30 -18.64
N MET A 116 60.20 -58.26 -17.69
CA MET A 116 59.88 -57.07 -16.98
C MET A 116 61.11 -56.55 -16.18
N PRO A 117 61.48 -55.27 -16.24
CA PRO A 117 62.56 -54.71 -15.43
C PRO A 117 62.36 -54.95 -13.94
N ASN A 118 63.45 -55.31 -13.24
CA ASN A 118 63.44 -55.48 -11.79
C ASN A 118 63.03 -54.20 -11.10
N GLY A 119 61.99 -54.30 -10.22
CA GLY A 119 61.44 -53.18 -9.45
C GLY A 119 60.10 -52.62 -9.97
N GLY A 120 59.65 -52.92 -11.21
CA GLY A 120 58.28 -52.71 -11.72
C GLY A 120 57.70 -51.28 -11.67
N ASN A 121 58.50 -50.24 -11.26
CA ASN A 121 58.03 -48.91 -11.21
C ASN A 121 58.27 -48.20 -12.55
N PHE A 122 57.23 -48.13 -13.37
CA PHE A 122 57.25 -47.45 -14.67
C PHE A 122 56.90 -45.97 -14.60
N GLY A 123 56.83 -45.38 -13.37
CA GLY A 123 56.45 -44.00 -13.16
C GLY A 123 55.04 -43.68 -13.59
N ASN A 124 54.78 -42.39 -13.74
CA ASN A 124 53.48 -41.90 -14.20
C ASN A 124 53.54 -41.53 -15.68
N LEU A 125 52.47 -41.79 -16.39
CA LEU A 125 52.30 -41.44 -17.79
C LEU A 125 51.39 -40.20 -17.86
N PRO A 126 51.88 -39.05 -18.37
CA PRO A 126 51.06 -37.89 -18.61
C PRO A 126 50.18 -38.15 -19.85
N LEU A 127 48.88 -38.28 -19.64
CA LEU A 127 47.88 -38.47 -20.71
C LEU A 127 46.96 -37.27 -20.81
N GLN A 128 46.77 -36.79 -22.02
CA GLN A 128 45.84 -35.73 -22.33
C GLN A 128 44.48 -36.37 -22.70
N PHE A 129 43.52 -36.27 -21.77
CA PHE A 129 42.16 -36.75 -22.01
C PHE A 129 41.25 -35.59 -22.34
N GLY A 130 40.66 -35.61 -23.53
CA GLY A 130 39.75 -34.60 -24.01
C GLY A 130 40.17 -33.97 -25.31
N THR A 131 39.36 -33.04 -25.77
CA THR A 131 39.56 -32.29 -27.01
C THR A 131 39.49 -30.81 -26.72
N PRO A 132 40.07 -29.95 -27.58
CA PRO A 132 40.01 -28.50 -27.41
C PRO A 132 38.60 -27.95 -27.30
N TRP A 133 37.62 -28.58 -27.96
CA TRP A 133 36.23 -28.17 -27.92
C TRP A 133 35.34 -29.24 -27.31
N THR A 134 34.53 -28.82 -26.33
CA THR A 134 33.45 -29.66 -25.76
C THR A 134 32.15 -28.92 -25.81
N SER A 135 31.08 -29.60 -26.20
CA SER A 135 29.72 -29.06 -26.15
C SER A 135 28.77 -30.05 -25.49
N SER A 136 27.87 -29.56 -24.68
CA SER A 136 26.81 -30.33 -24.06
C SER A 136 25.48 -29.62 -24.18
N ALA A 137 24.43 -30.35 -24.48
CA ALA A 137 23.05 -29.85 -24.42
C ALA A 137 22.21 -30.87 -23.65
N GLY A 138 21.44 -30.42 -22.68
CA GLY A 138 20.71 -31.32 -21.79
C GLY A 138 19.55 -30.70 -21.05
N LEU A 139 18.81 -31.58 -20.39
CA LEU A 139 17.72 -31.27 -19.49
C LEU A 139 18.05 -31.85 -18.10
N ASP A 140 17.94 -30.97 -17.09
CA ASP A 140 18.08 -31.35 -15.70
C ASP A 140 16.71 -31.29 -15.03
N PHE A 141 16.36 -32.39 -14.37
CA PHE A 141 15.14 -32.53 -13.59
C PHE A 141 15.49 -32.54 -12.11
N SER A 142 14.72 -31.81 -11.30
CA SER A 142 14.81 -31.89 -9.84
C SER A 142 13.43 -31.82 -9.20
N GLN A 143 13.18 -32.69 -8.22
CA GLN A 143 11.95 -32.73 -7.44
C GLN A 143 12.29 -32.75 -5.96
N LEU A 144 11.83 -31.74 -5.26
CA LEU A 144 11.88 -31.71 -3.80
C LEU A 144 10.89 -32.76 -3.25
N LEU A 145 11.41 -33.76 -2.55
CA LEU A 145 10.61 -34.79 -1.90
C LEU A 145 10.32 -34.45 -0.46
N PHE A 146 11.29 -33.86 0.23
CA PHE A 146 11.15 -33.48 1.62
C PHE A 146 12.05 -32.31 1.97
N ASP A 147 11.44 -31.22 2.51
CA ASP A 147 12.11 -30.09 3.16
C ASP A 147 11.18 -29.51 4.22
N GLY A 148 11.61 -29.52 5.48
CA GLY A 148 10.81 -29.04 6.59
C GLY A 148 10.49 -27.54 6.50
N GLN A 149 11.36 -26.74 5.89
CA GLN A 149 11.12 -25.30 5.72
C GLN A 149 10.02 -25.04 4.69
N VAL A 150 10.03 -25.77 3.58
CA VAL A 150 9.01 -25.69 2.53
C VAL A 150 7.63 -26.09 3.07
N PHE A 151 7.56 -27.18 3.85
CA PHE A 151 6.29 -27.59 4.47
C PHE A 151 5.72 -26.54 5.41
N VAL A 152 6.57 -25.86 6.21
CA VAL A 152 6.10 -24.75 7.03
C VAL A 152 5.66 -23.56 6.17
N GLY A 153 6.37 -23.25 5.09
CA GLY A 153 5.97 -22.24 4.12
C GLY A 153 4.58 -22.53 3.53
N LEU A 154 4.31 -23.78 3.16
CA LEU A 154 2.99 -24.21 2.67
C LEU A 154 1.89 -24.06 3.74
N GLN A 155 2.18 -24.36 5.01
CA GLN A 155 1.25 -24.14 6.12
C GLN A 155 0.97 -22.66 6.39
N ALA A 156 1.97 -21.79 6.22
CA ALA A 156 1.88 -20.38 6.50
C ALA A 156 1.09 -19.57 5.45
N ARG A 157 0.84 -20.14 4.25
CA ARG A 157 0.18 -19.45 3.14
C ARG A 157 -1.19 -18.85 3.49
N SER A 158 -2.02 -19.59 4.24
CA SER A 158 -3.33 -19.12 4.68
C SER A 158 -3.20 -17.91 5.61
N ALA A 159 -2.30 -17.99 6.61
CA ALA A 159 -2.05 -16.89 7.53
C ALA A 159 -1.46 -15.66 6.84
N ALA A 160 -0.59 -15.84 5.84
CA ALA A 160 -0.05 -14.74 5.04
C ALA A 160 -1.16 -14.05 4.22
N MET A 161 -2.08 -14.82 3.65
CA MET A 161 -3.24 -14.28 2.95
C MET A 161 -4.19 -13.51 3.88
N GLU A 162 -4.46 -14.06 5.07
CA GLU A 162 -5.27 -13.40 6.09
C GLU A 162 -4.63 -12.09 6.55
N LEU A 163 -3.30 -12.08 6.74
CA LEU A 163 -2.54 -10.89 7.11
C LEU A 163 -2.69 -9.77 6.06
N SER A 164 -2.53 -10.11 4.77
CA SER A 164 -2.67 -9.16 3.68
C SER A 164 -4.11 -8.61 3.57
N LYS A 165 -5.13 -9.47 3.72
CA LYS A 165 -6.54 -9.05 3.77
C LYS A 165 -6.79 -8.10 4.95
N LYS A 166 -6.27 -8.43 6.13
CA LYS A 166 -6.46 -7.62 7.32
C LYS A 166 -5.77 -6.26 7.20
N TYR A 167 -4.62 -6.18 6.55
CA TYR A 167 -3.96 -4.93 6.23
C TYR A 167 -4.84 -4.04 5.31
N SER A 168 -5.50 -4.64 4.32
CA SER A 168 -6.45 -3.92 3.46
C SER A 168 -7.65 -3.38 4.24
N GLU A 169 -8.18 -4.15 5.22
CA GLU A 169 -9.27 -3.70 6.08
C GLU A 169 -8.87 -2.51 6.96
N VAL A 170 -7.66 -2.56 7.57
CA VAL A 170 -7.11 -1.43 8.37
C VAL A 170 -6.96 -0.18 7.49
N THR A 171 -6.45 -0.35 6.26
CA THR A 171 -6.31 0.76 5.31
C THR A 171 -7.66 1.38 4.96
N ALA A 172 -8.67 0.54 4.68
CA ALA A 172 -10.02 1.00 4.36
C ALA A 172 -10.67 1.77 5.53
N GLU A 173 -10.49 1.30 6.77
CA GLU A 173 -11.01 1.94 7.97
C GLU A 173 -10.36 3.32 8.21
N GLN A 174 -9.05 3.43 7.98
CA GLN A 174 -8.36 4.72 8.05
C GLN A 174 -8.89 5.72 7.00
N ILE A 175 -9.11 5.26 5.77
CA ILE A 175 -9.67 6.09 4.69
C ILE A 175 -11.09 6.52 5.03
N LYS A 176 -11.94 5.63 5.55
CA LYS A 176 -13.29 5.98 6.02
C LYS A 176 -13.24 7.12 7.04
N ALA A 177 -12.41 6.99 8.08
CA ALA A 177 -12.28 8.02 9.12
C ALA A 177 -11.89 9.37 8.54
N ASN A 178 -10.94 9.39 7.61
CA ASN A 178 -10.48 10.61 6.96
C ASN A 178 -11.58 11.24 6.09
N ILE A 179 -12.34 10.43 5.33
CA ILE A 179 -13.46 10.91 4.51
C ILE A 179 -14.54 11.53 5.39
N TYR A 180 -14.94 10.85 6.48
CA TYR A 180 -15.91 11.40 7.42
C TYR A 180 -15.50 12.77 7.93
N LYS A 181 -14.26 12.94 8.38
CA LYS A 181 -13.74 14.19 8.93
C LYS A 181 -13.76 15.31 7.89
N VAL A 182 -13.21 15.07 6.69
CA VAL A 182 -13.14 16.09 5.63
C VAL A 182 -14.54 16.41 5.12
N TYR A 183 -15.43 15.43 4.97
CA TYR A 183 -16.81 15.65 4.55
C TYR A 183 -17.54 16.58 5.53
N TYR A 184 -17.54 16.27 6.81
CA TYR A 184 -18.22 17.07 7.81
C TYR A 184 -17.56 18.43 8.03
N GLN A 185 -16.25 18.55 7.84
CA GLN A 185 -15.59 19.86 7.83
C GLN A 185 -16.17 20.78 6.74
N LEU A 186 -16.43 20.24 5.56
CA LEU A 186 -17.05 20.97 4.44
C LEU A 186 -18.53 21.30 4.72
N VAL A 187 -19.27 20.39 5.33
CA VAL A 187 -20.68 20.61 5.71
C VAL A 187 -20.78 21.74 6.75
N VAL A 188 -19.93 21.73 7.80
CA VAL A 188 -19.84 22.80 8.79
C VAL A 188 -19.44 24.12 8.14
N GLY A 189 -18.44 24.10 7.24
CA GLY A 189 -17.99 25.28 6.52
C GLY A 189 -19.07 25.89 5.63
N LYS A 190 -19.94 25.09 4.99
CA LYS A 190 -21.12 25.58 4.27
C LYS A 190 -22.12 26.29 5.19
N SER A 191 -22.38 25.75 6.37
CA SER A 191 -23.26 26.38 7.36
C SER A 191 -22.67 27.69 7.87
N GLN A 192 -21.36 27.75 8.09
CA GLN A 192 -20.64 28.98 8.44
C GLN A 192 -20.75 30.03 7.33
N LEU A 193 -20.59 29.63 6.05
CA LEU A 193 -20.74 30.53 4.90
C LEU A 193 -22.17 31.13 4.86
N ALA A 194 -23.21 30.30 4.99
CA ALA A 194 -24.60 30.76 5.01
C ALA A 194 -24.86 31.78 6.13
N SER A 195 -24.33 31.53 7.33
CA SER A 195 -24.42 32.45 8.46
C SER A 195 -23.72 33.79 8.17
N LEU A 196 -22.54 33.72 7.54
CA LEU A 196 -21.77 34.92 7.17
C LEU A 196 -22.47 35.74 6.07
N GLU A 197 -23.10 35.08 5.09
CA GLU A 197 -23.91 35.75 4.07
C GLU A 197 -25.13 36.44 4.67
N ALA A 198 -25.81 35.83 5.62
CA ALA A 198 -26.90 36.45 6.36
C ALA A 198 -26.45 37.67 7.15
N ASN A 199 -25.24 37.63 7.74
CA ASN A 199 -24.63 38.79 8.40
C ASN A 199 -24.33 39.93 7.40
N ILE A 200 -23.77 39.60 6.23
CA ILE A 200 -23.47 40.60 5.18
C ILE A 200 -24.76 41.30 4.75
N GLU A 201 -25.85 40.58 4.51
CA GLU A 201 -27.13 41.18 4.13
C GLU A 201 -27.70 42.07 5.24
N ARG A 202 -27.58 41.67 6.49
CA ARG A 202 -27.97 42.54 7.66
C ARG A 202 -27.17 43.84 7.70
N PHE A 203 -25.85 43.75 7.45
CA PHE A 203 -24.97 44.91 7.45
C PHE A 203 -25.17 45.82 6.24
N LYS A 204 -25.49 45.29 5.07
CA LYS A 204 -25.87 46.10 3.90
C LYS A 204 -27.11 46.93 4.18
N LYS A 205 -28.14 46.34 4.81
CA LYS A 205 -29.35 47.03 5.23
C LYS A 205 -29.01 48.12 6.25
N LEU A 206 -28.27 47.79 7.31
CA LEU A 206 -27.88 48.75 8.35
C LEU A 206 -27.09 49.92 7.76
N LEU A 207 -26.16 49.67 6.84
CA LEU A 207 -25.41 50.71 6.14
C LEU A 207 -26.30 51.63 5.31
N HIS A 208 -27.30 51.04 4.61
CA HIS A 208 -28.27 51.81 3.85
C HIS A 208 -29.07 52.72 4.77
N ASP A 209 -29.65 52.20 5.85
CA ASP A 209 -30.44 52.94 6.81
C ASP A 209 -29.61 54.06 7.47
N THR A 210 -28.38 53.79 7.88
CA THR A 210 -27.48 54.80 8.48
C THR A 210 -27.07 55.89 7.49
N LYS A 211 -26.90 55.58 6.20
CA LYS A 211 -26.65 56.57 5.15
C LYS A 211 -27.83 57.53 4.97
N GLU A 212 -29.06 57.04 5.05
CA GLU A 212 -30.27 57.88 4.96
C GLU A 212 -30.40 58.78 6.23
N ILE A 213 -30.09 58.23 7.41
CA ILE A 213 -30.06 59.00 8.68
C ILE A 213 -28.97 60.10 8.60
N TYR A 214 -27.77 59.78 8.04
CA TYR A 214 -26.70 60.77 7.83
C TYR A 214 -27.11 61.88 6.86
N LYS A 215 -27.75 61.58 5.73
CA LYS A 215 -28.24 62.57 4.78
C LYS A 215 -29.23 63.56 5.40
N ASN A 216 -30.01 63.09 6.39
CA ASN A 216 -30.95 63.93 7.14
C ASN A 216 -30.32 64.64 8.33
N GLY A 217 -29.00 64.52 8.54
CA GLY A 217 -28.26 65.21 9.59
C GLY A 217 -28.33 64.60 10.99
N PHE A 218 -28.90 63.36 11.13
CA PHE A 218 -29.07 62.67 12.41
C PHE A 218 -28.02 61.62 12.71
N ALA A 219 -27.01 61.42 11.84
CA ALA A 219 -25.84 60.57 12.09
C ALA A 219 -24.58 61.26 11.63
N GLU A 220 -23.41 60.80 12.11
CA GLU A 220 -22.10 61.32 11.71
C GLU A 220 -21.54 60.52 10.50
N LYS A 221 -20.70 61.16 9.69
CA LYS A 221 -19.96 60.48 8.63
C LYS A 221 -19.14 59.29 9.16
N LEU A 222 -18.58 59.44 10.37
CA LEU A 222 -17.82 58.41 11.06
C LEU A 222 -18.62 57.14 11.26
N ASP A 223 -19.94 57.22 11.51
CA ASP A 223 -20.81 56.06 11.68
C ASP A 223 -20.98 55.29 10.38
N VAL A 224 -21.15 56.02 9.26
CA VAL A 224 -21.22 55.40 7.93
C VAL A 224 -19.88 54.73 7.57
N ASP A 225 -18.75 55.42 7.80
CA ASP A 225 -17.42 54.90 7.47
C ASP A 225 -17.07 53.62 8.27
N LYS A 226 -17.44 53.56 9.58
CA LYS A 226 -17.29 52.34 10.40
C LYS A 226 -18.07 51.15 9.86
N LEU A 227 -19.32 51.37 9.41
CA LEU A 227 -20.14 50.30 8.81
C LEU A 227 -19.60 49.83 7.46
N VAL A 228 -19.02 50.75 6.66
CA VAL A 228 -18.33 50.38 5.41
C VAL A 228 -17.13 49.46 5.69
N VAL A 229 -16.29 49.83 6.66
CA VAL A 229 -15.14 49.00 7.07
C VAL A 229 -15.60 47.61 7.53
N GLN A 230 -16.67 47.56 8.35
CA GLN A 230 -17.19 46.28 8.83
C GLN A 230 -17.76 45.39 7.70
N LEU A 231 -18.48 45.98 6.77
CA LEU A 231 -18.99 45.29 5.61
C LEU A 231 -17.86 44.74 4.74
N ASN A 232 -16.79 45.53 4.53
CA ASN A 232 -15.61 45.09 3.79
C ASN A 232 -14.89 43.92 4.52
N ASN A 233 -14.79 43.94 5.85
CA ASN A 233 -14.22 42.86 6.64
C ASN A 233 -15.04 41.58 6.51
N LEU A 234 -16.38 41.64 6.61
CA LEU A 234 -17.27 40.50 6.43
C LEU A 234 -17.18 39.95 5.02
N THR A 235 -17.11 40.80 3.98
CA THR A 235 -16.95 40.39 2.60
C THR A 235 -15.62 39.68 2.38
N THR A 236 -14.54 40.20 2.95
CA THR A 236 -13.21 39.54 2.89
C THR A 236 -13.21 38.19 3.60
N GLU A 237 -13.88 38.10 4.75
CA GLU A 237 -14.02 36.81 5.45
C GLU A 237 -14.82 35.77 4.63
N ARG A 238 -15.90 36.24 3.98
CA ARG A 238 -16.69 35.40 3.04
C ARG A 238 -15.80 34.79 1.95
N GLU A 239 -14.96 35.58 1.28
CA GLU A 239 -14.07 35.12 0.24
C GLU A 239 -13.04 34.12 0.79
N LYS A 240 -12.54 34.30 2.02
CA LYS A 240 -11.66 33.28 2.66
C LYS A 240 -12.37 31.96 2.89
N VAL A 241 -13.61 31.99 3.39
CA VAL A 241 -14.41 30.78 3.63
C VAL A 241 -14.72 30.07 2.30
N ILE A 242 -15.08 30.81 1.25
CA ILE A 242 -15.32 30.24 -0.09
C ILE A 242 -14.05 29.54 -0.61
N ASN A 243 -12.88 30.19 -0.48
CA ASN A 243 -11.62 29.61 -0.90
C ASN A 243 -11.26 28.35 -0.09
N GLN A 244 -11.50 28.35 1.22
CA GLN A 244 -11.30 27.17 2.07
C GLN A 244 -12.22 26.02 1.68
N LEU A 245 -13.49 26.29 1.37
CA LEU A 245 -14.44 25.30 0.87
C LEU A 245 -14.03 24.73 -0.49
N TYR A 246 -13.53 25.59 -1.38
CA TYR A 246 -13.03 25.16 -2.69
C TYR A 246 -11.83 24.22 -2.56
N VAL A 247 -10.83 24.59 -1.75
CA VAL A 247 -9.65 23.77 -1.47
C VAL A 247 -10.03 22.48 -0.73
N GLY A 248 -10.92 22.59 0.25
CA GLY A 248 -11.41 21.40 0.99
C GLY A 248 -12.18 20.43 0.10
N ASN A 249 -13.00 20.94 -0.85
CA ASN A 249 -13.70 20.11 -1.84
C ASN A 249 -12.71 19.39 -2.77
N ALA A 250 -11.67 20.11 -3.24
CA ALA A 250 -10.59 19.50 -4.01
C ALA A 250 -9.84 18.45 -3.20
N GLY A 251 -9.61 18.68 -1.90
CA GLY A 251 -9.02 17.72 -0.97
C GLY A 251 -9.88 16.47 -0.79
N LEU A 252 -11.20 16.61 -0.66
CA LEU A 252 -12.11 15.47 -0.58
C LEU A 252 -12.10 14.65 -1.88
N LYS A 253 -12.17 15.32 -3.04
CA LYS A 253 -12.06 14.65 -4.35
C LYS A 253 -10.75 13.89 -4.49
N PHE A 254 -9.64 14.47 -4.07
CA PHE A 254 -8.34 13.78 -4.04
C PHE A 254 -8.35 12.54 -3.12
N LEU A 255 -8.90 12.68 -1.91
CA LEU A 255 -8.96 11.58 -0.94
C LEU A 255 -9.78 10.39 -1.44
N ILE A 256 -10.92 10.66 -2.11
CA ILE A 256 -11.78 9.62 -2.66
C ILE A 256 -11.37 9.18 -4.08
N ASN A 257 -10.28 9.77 -4.64
CA ASN A 257 -9.81 9.55 -6.00
C ASN A 257 -10.86 9.88 -7.08
N MET A 258 -11.55 11.01 -6.91
CA MET A 258 -12.46 11.56 -7.90
C MET A 258 -11.71 12.56 -8.79
N PRO A 259 -11.95 12.58 -10.12
CA PRO A 259 -11.35 13.56 -11.00
C PRO A 259 -11.65 15.00 -10.58
N GLN A 260 -10.63 15.87 -10.56
CA GLN A 260 -10.79 17.26 -10.10
C GLN A 260 -11.74 18.09 -10.98
N LYS A 261 -11.96 17.68 -12.23
CA LYS A 261 -12.87 18.33 -13.18
C LYS A 261 -14.34 18.04 -12.91
N GLU A 262 -14.68 16.98 -12.18
CA GLU A 262 -16.05 16.63 -11.83
C GLU A 262 -16.55 17.53 -10.71
N GLU A 263 -17.85 17.87 -10.74
CA GLU A 263 -18.48 18.63 -9.66
C GLU A 263 -18.91 17.68 -8.54
N LEU A 264 -18.53 17.99 -7.30
CA LEU A 264 -18.95 17.26 -6.10
C LEU A 264 -19.83 18.17 -5.24
N VAL A 265 -21.07 17.74 -5.01
CA VAL A 265 -22.03 18.41 -4.13
C VAL A 265 -22.32 17.53 -2.93
N LEU A 266 -22.18 18.08 -1.73
CA LEU A 266 -22.50 17.38 -0.48
C LEU A 266 -23.95 17.63 -0.12
N THR A 267 -24.70 16.57 0.12
CA THR A 267 -26.16 16.62 0.33
C THR A 267 -26.57 16.66 1.79
N ASP A 268 -25.69 16.20 2.71
CA ASP A 268 -26.06 16.14 4.12
C ASP A 268 -26.06 17.51 4.78
N SER A 269 -26.98 17.68 5.70
CA SER A 269 -27.01 18.76 6.67
C SER A 269 -26.73 18.19 8.06
N LEU A 270 -26.11 18.98 8.92
CA LEU A 270 -25.82 18.54 10.28
C LEU A 270 -27.07 18.57 11.14
N THR A 271 -27.42 17.43 11.71
CA THR A 271 -28.45 17.32 12.71
C THR A 271 -27.85 16.98 14.08
N GLU A 272 -28.33 17.66 15.14
CA GLU A 272 -27.89 17.39 16.51
C GLU A 272 -28.22 15.98 16.99
N SER A 273 -29.29 15.38 16.47
CA SER A 273 -29.66 14.02 16.78
C SER A 273 -28.60 13.02 16.35
N GLU A 274 -27.89 13.28 15.23
CA GLU A 274 -26.78 12.47 14.77
C GLU A 274 -25.56 12.59 15.69
N LEU A 275 -25.31 13.78 16.27
CA LEU A 275 -24.21 13.96 17.23
C LEU A 275 -24.42 13.16 18.51
N LYS A 276 -25.66 13.10 19.00
CA LYS A 276 -26.02 12.50 20.29
C LYS A 276 -26.42 11.03 20.22
N SER A 277 -26.61 10.47 19.01
CA SER A 277 -26.95 9.05 18.82
C SER A 277 -25.78 8.12 19.07
N ASN A 278 -26.04 6.95 19.68
CA ASN A 278 -25.10 5.82 19.86
C ASN A 278 -23.81 6.10 20.64
N ILE A 279 -23.88 6.86 21.74
CA ILE A 279 -22.65 7.45 22.32
C ILE A 279 -22.11 6.67 23.53
N MET A 280 -22.81 5.82 24.25
CA MET A 280 -22.34 5.70 25.63
C MET A 280 -22.21 4.36 26.34
N GLU A 281 -22.51 3.19 25.86
CA GLU A 281 -22.50 2.02 26.79
C GLU A 281 -22.08 0.66 26.25
N GLU A 282 -21.24 0.58 25.25
CA GLU A 282 -20.79 -0.73 24.83
C GLU A 282 -19.40 -1.08 25.38
N SER A 283 -19.31 -2.29 25.94
CA SER A 283 -18.03 -2.91 26.30
C SER A 283 -17.14 -2.99 25.08
N ILE A 284 -15.90 -2.51 25.22
CA ILE A 284 -14.92 -2.52 24.16
C ILE A 284 -14.31 -3.91 24.08
N ASN A 285 -14.34 -4.51 22.90
CA ASN A 285 -13.70 -5.79 22.65
C ASN A 285 -12.46 -5.58 21.77
N TYR A 286 -11.29 -6.00 22.24
CA TYR A 286 -10.05 -5.97 21.47
C TYR A 286 -10.16 -6.72 20.14
N ALA A 287 -11.03 -7.75 20.07
CA ALA A 287 -11.24 -8.52 18.85
C ALA A 287 -11.89 -7.71 17.71
N ASP A 288 -12.57 -6.59 18.02
CA ASP A 288 -13.24 -5.77 17.00
C ASP A 288 -12.24 -4.82 16.29
N ARG A 289 -11.10 -4.53 16.93
CA ARG A 289 -10.05 -3.67 16.36
C ARG A 289 -9.23 -4.39 15.29
N LYS A 290 -9.27 -3.84 14.09
CA LYS A 290 -8.55 -4.39 12.92
C LYS A 290 -7.03 -4.40 13.13
N GLU A 291 -6.49 -3.39 13.79
CA GLU A 291 -5.05 -3.29 14.10
C GLU A 291 -4.60 -4.39 15.07
N ILE A 292 -5.43 -4.74 16.08
CA ILE A 292 -5.13 -5.84 17.02
C ILE A 292 -5.18 -7.19 16.29
N GLN A 293 -6.17 -7.39 15.41
CA GLN A 293 -6.27 -8.57 14.56
C GLN A 293 -5.04 -8.70 13.64
N LEU A 294 -4.60 -7.58 13.03
CA LEU A 294 -3.41 -7.52 12.18
C LEU A 294 -2.15 -7.94 12.94
N LEU A 295 -1.91 -7.38 14.13
CA LEU A 295 -0.75 -7.71 14.97
C LEU A 295 -0.80 -9.16 15.47
N THR A 296 -1.98 -9.70 15.75
CA THR A 296 -2.16 -11.11 16.10
C THR A 296 -1.76 -12.03 14.95
N LEU A 297 -2.15 -11.69 13.72
CA LEU A 297 -1.73 -12.42 12.51
C LEU A 297 -0.22 -12.27 12.25
N ALA A 298 0.36 -11.09 12.50
CA ALA A 298 1.80 -10.88 12.40
C ALA A 298 2.58 -11.75 13.42
N SER A 299 2.09 -11.87 14.66
CA SER A 299 2.65 -12.80 15.66
C SER A 299 2.57 -14.24 15.20
N LYS A 300 1.43 -14.67 14.63
CA LYS A 300 1.26 -16.01 14.02
C LYS A 300 2.26 -16.25 12.88
N MET A 301 2.50 -15.26 12.02
CA MET A 301 3.51 -15.35 10.95
C MET A 301 4.92 -15.50 11.50
N ASN A 302 5.29 -14.74 12.54
CA ASN A 302 6.58 -14.89 13.20
C ASN A 302 6.73 -16.25 13.91
N SER A 303 5.66 -16.83 14.44
CA SER A 303 5.68 -18.19 14.98
C SER A 303 5.96 -19.24 13.88
N TYR A 304 5.41 -19.07 12.67
CA TYR A 304 5.78 -19.90 11.52
C TYR A 304 7.25 -19.73 11.13
N ASN A 305 7.82 -18.52 11.22
CA ASN A 305 9.25 -18.31 10.97
C ASN A 305 10.13 -19.07 11.98
N VAL A 306 9.78 -19.04 13.26
CA VAL A 306 10.48 -19.84 14.30
C VAL A 306 10.38 -21.34 13.94
N LYS A 307 9.19 -21.83 13.60
CA LYS A 307 8.97 -23.22 13.21
C LYS A 307 9.79 -23.59 11.96
N ARG A 308 9.82 -22.72 10.95
CA ARG A 308 10.60 -22.90 9.73
C ARG A 308 12.08 -23.09 10.01
N TYR A 309 12.68 -22.19 10.82
CA TYR A 309 14.10 -22.32 11.17
C TYR A 309 14.38 -23.50 12.10
N ASN A 310 13.47 -23.91 12.98
CA ASN A 310 13.61 -25.13 13.75
C ASN A 310 13.66 -26.36 12.83
N LEU A 311 12.78 -26.43 11.82
CA LEU A 311 12.75 -27.53 10.86
C LEU A 311 13.88 -27.50 9.81
N SER A 312 14.68 -26.42 9.76
CA SER A 312 15.91 -26.40 8.94
C SER A 312 17.02 -27.33 9.45
N ARG A 313 16.83 -27.94 10.65
CA ARG A 313 17.76 -28.91 11.26
C ARG A 313 17.58 -30.31 10.74
N ILE A 314 16.42 -30.64 10.17
CA ILE A 314 16.15 -31.96 9.63
C ILE A 314 16.71 -32.10 8.19
N PRO A 315 17.02 -33.32 7.74
CA PRO A 315 17.52 -33.54 6.40
C PRO A 315 16.56 -33.08 5.31
N THR A 316 17.12 -32.67 4.16
CA THR A 316 16.36 -32.42 2.93
C THR A 316 16.57 -33.58 1.97
N VAL A 317 15.53 -33.95 1.23
CA VAL A 317 15.55 -35.04 0.25
C VAL A 317 15.08 -34.53 -1.10
N VAL A 318 15.93 -34.67 -2.12
CA VAL A 318 15.66 -34.26 -3.50
C VAL A 318 15.88 -35.45 -4.45
N ALA A 319 14.90 -35.75 -5.28
CA ALA A 319 15.11 -36.60 -6.45
C ALA A 319 15.62 -35.73 -7.60
N PHE A 320 16.62 -36.23 -8.32
CA PHE A 320 17.14 -35.47 -9.46
C PHE A 320 17.41 -36.44 -10.63
N GLY A 321 17.45 -35.92 -11.83
CA GLY A 321 17.80 -36.66 -13.04
C GLY A 321 18.38 -35.71 -14.07
N SER A 322 19.17 -36.25 -14.95
CA SER A 322 19.74 -35.52 -16.08
C SER A 322 19.73 -36.35 -17.33
N TYR A 323 19.41 -35.73 -18.43
CA TYR A 323 19.56 -36.28 -19.78
C TYR A 323 20.31 -35.30 -20.63
N SER A 324 21.50 -35.67 -21.12
CA SER A 324 22.34 -34.77 -21.92
C SER A 324 22.96 -35.47 -23.13
N LYS A 325 23.19 -34.71 -24.17
CA LYS A 325 24.00 -35.01 -25.32
C LYS A 325 25.32 -34.26 -25.19
N ASN A 326 26.44 -35.00 -25.30
CA ASN A 326 27.77 -34.46 -25.16
C ASN A 326 28.58 -34.72 -26.43
N ALA A 327 29.28 -33.75 -26.92
CA ALA A 327 30.19 -33.89 -28.08
C ALA A 327 31.56 -33.29 -27.75
N GLN A 328 32.61 -33.99 -28.22
CA GLN A 328 34.01 -33.57 -28.10
C GLN A 328 34.61 -33.47 -29.51
N ARG A 329 35.26 -32.35 -29.81
CA ARG A 329 35.78 -32.03 -31.16
C ARG A 329 37.15 -31.33 -31.08
N ASN A 330 37.96 -31.57 -32.13
CA ASN A 330 39.21 -30.86 -32.29
C ASN A 330 39.06 -29.45 -32.89
N ALA A 331 37.93 -29.22 -33.59
CA ALA A 331 37.54 -27.93 -34.15
C ALA A 331 36.09 -27.58 -33.81
N PHE A 332 35.68 -26.33 -33.92
CA PHE A 332 34.33 -25.87 -33.70
C PHE A 332 33.40 -26.28 -34.90
N ASN A 333 32.91 -27.48 -34.89
CA ASN A 333 32.04 -28.06 -35.94
C ASN A 333 30.86 -28.83 -35.38
N PHE A 334 30.23 -28.31 -34.32
CA PHE A 334 29.12 -29.01 -33.63
C PHE A 334 27.85 -29.09 -34.45
N PHE A 335 27.71 -28.29 -35.50
CA PHE A 335 26.55 -28.32 -36.42
C PHE A 335 26.72 -29.28 -37.60
N ASP A 336 27.93 -29.85 -37.79
CA ASP A 336 28.23 -30.78 -38.83
C ASP A 336 27.94 -32.22 -38.34
N LYS A 337 28.06 -33.22 -39.25
CA LYS A 337 27.98 -34.62 -38.93
C LYS A 337 29.09 -35.03 -37.97
N GLY A 338 28.71 -35.60 -36.85
CA GLY A 338 29.67 -36.09 -35.84
C GLY A 338 28.94 -36.63 -34.62
N ASP A 339 29.66 -37.43 -33.82
CA ASP A 339 29.03 -38.17 -32.72
C ASP A 339 28.66 -37.29 -31.57
N TRP A 340 27.43 -37.50 -31.08
CA TRP A 340 26.91 -36.97 -29.84
C TRP A 340 26.62 -38.16 -28.90
N PHE A 341 27.31 -38.17 -27.77
CA PHE A 341 27.18 -39.22 -26.77
C PHE A 341 26.08 -38.87 -25.78
N THR A 342 25.20 -39.84 -25.50
CA THR A 342 24.11 -39.63 -24.56
C THR A 342 24.55 -40.02 -23.15
N THR A 343 24.29 -39.13 -22.19
CA THR A 343 24.41 -39.42 -20.76
C THR A 343 23.04 -39.25 -20.11
N SER A 344 22.59 -40.22 -19.36
CA SER A 344 21.35 -40.15 -18.59
C SER A 344 21.58 -40.73 -17.20
N LEU A 345 21.02 -40.04 -16.20
CA LEU A 345 21.10 -40.50 -14.82
C LEU A 345 19.84 -40.09 -14.04
N ILE A 346 19.56 -40.84 -13.00
CA ILE A 346 18.57 -40.53 -11.98
C ILE A 346 19.16 -40.86 -10.60
N GLY A 347 18.85 -40.04 -9.60
CA GLY A 347 19.39 -40.24 -8.27
C GLY A 347 18.55 -39.57 -7.16
N LEU A 348 18.89 -39.91 -5.93
CA LEU A 348 18.36 -39.27 -4.73
C LEU A 348 19.51 -38.60 -4.00
N LYS A 349 19.31 -37.38 -3.61
CA LYS A 349 20.23 -36.60 -2.78
C LYS A 349 19.60 -36.33 -1.42
N VAL A 350 20.24 -36.82 -0.36
CA VAL A 350 19.90 -36.53 1.03
C VAL A 350 20.96 -35.62 1.59
N ALA A 351 20.58 -34.41 1.96
CA ALA A 351 21.48 -33.46 2.58
C ALA A 351 21.17 -33.35 4.09
N VAL A 352 22.11 -33.80 4.91
CA VAL A 352 22.01 -33.78 6.38
C VAL A 352 22.91 -32.66 6.92
N PRO A 353 22.34 -31.64 7.56
CA PRO A 353 23.13 -30.58 8.12
C PRO A 353 23.79 -31.01 9.45
N ILE A 354 25.08 -31.29 9.45
CA ILE A 354 25.83 -31.73 10.63
C ILE A 354 26.34 -30.55 11.44
N PHE A 355 27.08 -29.66 10.82
CA PHE A 355 27.64 -28.48 11.46
C PHE A 355 27.68 -27.30 10.48
N ASP A 356 27.29 -26.12 10.95
CA ASP A 356 27.17 -24.90 10.16
C ASP A 356 27.74 -23.65 10.87
N GLY A 357 28.67 -23.85 11.81
CA GLY A 357 29.24 -22.75 12.57
C GLY A 357 28.21 -22.03 13.43
N PHE A 358 27.18 -22.71 13.95
CA PHE A 358 26.08 -22.17 14.77
C PHE A 358 25.13 -21.23 14.03
N ALA A 359 25.20 -21.12 12.71
CA ALA A 359 24.34 -20.22 11.93
C ALA A 359 22.84 -20.51 12.12
N ARG A 360 22.41 -21.79 12.15
CA ARG A 360 21.01 -22.15 12.41
C ARG A 360 20.57 -21.79 13.82
N ARG A 361 21.42 -22.00 14.82
CA ARG A 361 21.13 -21.61 16.21
C ARG A 361 20.85 -20.10 16.29
N SER A 362 21.70 -19.30 15.66
CA SER A 362 21.56 -17.84 15.63
C SER A 362 20.31 -17.40 14.87
N LYS A 363 19.97 -18.04 13.72
CA LYS A 363 18.72 -17.78 12.98
C LYS A 363 17.48 -18.10 13.80
N ILE A 364 17.48 -19.21 14.56
CA ILE A 364 16.36 -19.58 15.44
C ILE A 364 16.23 -18.56 16.58
N ALA A 365 17.34 -18.18 17.22
CA ALA A 365 17.32 -17.18 18.27
C ALA A 365 16.82 -15.83 17.76
N GLY A 366 17.29 -15.37 16.60
CA GLY A 366 16.82 -14.15 15.95
C GLY A 366 15.33 -14.20 15.62
N ALA A 367 14.82 -15.34 15.11
CA ALA A 367 13.39 -15.50 14.85
C ALA A 367 12.54 -15.50 16.13
N LYS A 368 13.04 -16.07 17.24
CA LYS A 368 12.37 -15.99 18.55
C LYS A 368 12.31 -14.55 19.06
N PHE A 369 13.42 -13.81 18.99
CA PHE A 369 13.43 -12.39 19.38
C PHE A 369 12.48 -11.53 18.49
N ALA A 370 12.36 -11.86 17.20
CA ALA A 370 11.39 -11.21 16.32
C ALA A 370 9.95 -11.49 16.74
N LEU A 371 9.65 -12.73 17.14
CA LEU A 371 8.36 -13.11 17.72
C LEU A 371 8.09 -12.38 19.03
N ASP A 372 9.05 -12.36 19.96
CA ASP A 372 8.94 -11.66 21.24
C ASP A 372 8.71 -10.16 21.03
N LYS A 373 9.45 -9.54 20.09
CA LYS A 373 9.23 -8.14 19.71
C LYS A 373 7.81 -7.89 19.22
N THR A 374 7.26 -8.79 18.41
CA THR A 374 5.88 -8.64 17.89
C THR A 374 4.85 -8.84 19.00
N ASN A 375 5.09 -9.77 19.93
CA ASN A 375 4.23 -9.97 21.09
C ASN A 375 4.23 -8.75 22.03
N ASN A 376 5.40 -8.13 22.24
CA ASN A 376 5.50 -6.87 22.98
C ASN A 376 4.73 -5.73 22.26
N SER A 377 4.83 -5.65 20.92
CA SER A 377 4.07 -4.68 20.14
C SER A 377 2.55 -4.93 20.23
N LEU A 378 2.12 -6.19 20.27
CA LEU A 378 0.71 -6.55 20.47
C LEU A 378 0.22 -6.18 21.87
N ALA A 379 1.01 -6.40 22.90
CA ALA A 379 0.69 -5.98 24.26
C ALA A 379 0.58 -4.45 24.34
N GLN A 380 1.58 -3.73 23.81
CA GLN A 380 1.55 -2.27 23.75
C GLN A 380 0.34 -1.73 22.95
N ALA A 381 -0.04 -2.38 21.84
CA ALA A 381 -1.19 -1.97 21.04
C ALA A 381 -2.52 -2.11 21.82
N LYS A 382 -2.65 -3.08 22.71
CA LYS A 382 -3.82 -3.20 23.60
C LYS A 382 -3.88 -2.06 24.61
N GLU A 383 -2.78 -1.75 25.28
CA GLU A 383 -2.69 -0.62 26.20
C GLU A 383 -2.94 0.72 25.47
N MET A 384 -2.42 0.86 24.24
CA MET A 384 -2.67 2.05 23.41
C MET A 384 -4.13 2.16 23.04
N MET A 385 -4.81 1.04 22.73
CA MET A 385 -6.24 1.02 22.46
C MET A 385 -7.05 1.50 23.67
N ASP A 386 -6.73 1.02 24.88
CA ASP A 386 -7.40 1.46 26.09
C ASP A 386 -7.20 2.96 26.33
N TYR A 387 -5.98 3.45 26.13
CA TYR A 387 -5.68 4.88 26.18
C TYR A 387 -6.46 5.67 25.13
N GLU A 388 -6.47 5.24 23.86
CA GLU A 388 -7.20 5.90 22.76
C GLU A 388 -8.69 5.98 23.06
N VAL A 389 -9.27 4.92 23.61
CA VAL A 389 -10.71 4.90 23.95
C VAL A 389 -11.02 5.85 25.09
N ILE A 390 -10.22 5.85 26.15
CA ILE A 390 -10.38 6.80 27.27
C ILE A 390 -10.26 8.23 26.75
N GLN A 391 -9.23 8.51 25.96
CA GLN A 391 -9.00 9.84 25.37
C GLN A 391 -10.15 10.25 24.45
N ALA A 392 -10.57 9.39 23.52
CA ALA A 392 -11.63 9.68 22.56
C ALA A 392 -12.99 9.88 23.27
N ARG A 393 -13.30 9.06 24.27
CA ARG A 393 -14.51 9.20 25.09
C ARG A 393 -14.51 10.54 25.86
N THR A 394 -13.41 10.88 26.49
CA THR A 394 -13.29 12.14 27.25
C THR A 394 -13.41 13.34 26.33
N LYS A 395 -12.69 13.31 25.19
CA LYS A 395 -12.74 14.37 24.18
C LYS A 395 -14.17 14.53 23.62
N MET A 396 -14.85 13.42 23.31
CA MET A 396 -16.20 13.45 22.79
C MET A 396 -17.19 14.05 23.79
N LYS A 397 -17.15 13.64 25.08
CA LYS A 397 -18.01 14.22 26.12
C LYS A 397 -17.79 15.74 26.26
N SER A 398 -16.52 16.16 26.32
CA SER A 398 -16.16 17.58 26.40
C SER A 398 -16.62 18.34 25.16
N ALA A 399 -16.40 17.80 23.96
CA ALA A 399 -16.76 18.47 22.70
C ALA A 399 -18.29 18.62 22.55
N ILE A 400 -19.09 17.64 22.94
CA ILE A 400 -20.55 17.74 22.93
C ILE A 400 -21.03 18.81 23.91
N LEU A 401 -20.52 18.81 25.15
CA LEU A 401 -20.86 19.83 26.14
C LEU A 401 -20.49 21.23 25.63
N THR A 402 -19.30 21.38 25.04
CA THR A 402 -18.85 22.64 24.45
C THR A 402 -19.78 23.08 23.32
N ALA A 403 -20.16 22.16 22.42
CA ALA A 403 -21.10 22.48 21.32
C ALA A 403 -22.47 22.94 21.84
N ASP A 404 -23.00 22.27 22.88
CA ASP A 404 -24.27 22.66 23.52
C ASP A 404 -24.20 24.06 24.15
N VAL A 405 -23.12 24.38 24.87
CA VAL A 405 -22.89 25.72 25.45
C VAL A 405 -22.72 26.76 24.36
N GLN A 406 -21.91 26.48 23.32
CA GLN A 406 -21.70 27.45 22.23
C GLN A 406 -22.98 27.68 21.41
N LYS A 407 -23.87 26.69 21.32
CA LYS A 407 -25.19 26.88 20.73
C LYS A 407 -26.04 27.87 21.51
N GLN A 408 -26.04 27.80 22.84
CA GLN A 408 -26.73 28.78 23.67
C GLN A 408 -26.10 30.18 23.53
N ASN A 409 -24.77 30.24 23.47
CA ASN A 409 -24.04 31.50 23.30
C ASN A 409 -24.36 32.16 21.95
N ILE A 410 -24.45 31.42 20.85
CA ILE A 410 -24.83 32.00 19.55
C ILE A 410 -26.24 32.55 19.56
N GLN A 411 -27.20 31.84 20.17
CA GLN A 411 -28.58 32.29 20.30
C GLN A 411 -28.66 33.59 21.10
N LEU A 412 -27.96 33.66 22.24
CA LEU A 412 -27.89 34.85 23.06
C LEU A 412 -27.24 36.03 22.33
N ALA A 413 -26.12 35.79 21.63
CA ALA A 413 -25.44 36.82 20.85
C ALA A 413 -26.30 37.34 19.68
N GLU A 414 -27.09 36.47 19.03
CA GLU A 414 -28.06 36.90 18.01
C GLU A 414 -29.15 37.79 18.60
N ASP A 415 -29.69 37.46 19.77
CA ASP A 415 -30.69 38.25 20.45
C ASP A 415 -30.10 39.64 20.90
N VAL A 416 -28.90 39.64 21.48
CA VAL A 416 -28.18 40.88 21.84
C VAL A 416 -28.00 41.77 20.60
N PHE A 417 -27.51 41.20 19.50
CA PHE A 417 -27.32 41.95 18.26
C PHE A 417 -28.66 42.50 17.73
N ARG A 418 -29.71 41.72 17.69
CA ARG A 418 -31.03 42.11 17.23
C ARG A 418 -31.62 43.28 18.07
N ILE A 419 -31.51 43.17 19.40
CA ILE A 419 -32.02 44.22 20.33
C ILE A 419 -31.18 45.49 20.17
N THR A 420 -29.88 45.38 20.08
CA THR A 420 -28.97 46.53 19.90
C THR A 420 -29.22 47.22 18.56
N GLN A 421 -29.45 46.47 17.48
CA GLN A 421 -29.81 47.01 16.19
C GLN A 421 -31.15 47.77 16.25
N LYS A 422 -32.16 47.24 16.95
CA LYS A 422 -33.45 47.89 17.12
C LYS A 422 -33.28 49.22 17.90
N LYS A 423 -32.53 49.21 19.02
CA LYS A 423 -32.24 50.44 19.78
C LYS A 423 -31.60 51.50 18.91
N TYR A 424 -30.64 51.11 18.06
CA TYR A 424 -29.96 52.07 17.18
C TYR A 424 -30.89 52.66 16.13
N THR A 425 -31.73 51.86 15.48
CA THR A 425 -32.71 52.37 14.50
C THR A 425 -33.77 53.26 15.09
N GLU A 426 -34.08 53.11 16.38
CA GLU A 426 -34.97 53.99 17.14
C GLU A 426 -34.28 55.22 17.74
N GLY A 427 -32.96 55.44 17.48
CA GLY A 427 -32.19 56.54 17.99
C GLY A 427 -31.79 56.46 19.46
N LEU A 428 -31.98 55.29 20.10
CA LEU A 428 -31.75 55.06 21.54
C LEU A 428 -30.39 54.37 21.81
N GLY A 429 -29.65 53.97 20.78
CA GLY A 429 -28.39 53.23 20.86
C GLY A 429 -27.28 53.89 20.08
N SER A 430 -26.03 53.52 20.37
CA SER A 430 -24.86 54.02 19.65
C SER A 430 -24.36 53.03 18.60
N ASN A 431 -23.71 53.51 17.56
CA ASN A 431 -23.03 52.71 16.57
C ASN A 431 -21.94 51.78 17.20
N GLN A 432 -21.30 52.23 18.30
CA GLN A 432 -20.33 51.43 19.04
C GLN A 432 -20.96 50.18 19.69
N GLU A 433 -22.20 50.30 20.18
CA GLU A 433 -22.92 49.14 20.73
C GLU A 433 -23.21 48.10 19.63
N ILE A 434 -23.63 48.53 18.44
CA ILE A 434 -23.81 47.63 17.29
C ILE A 434 -22.52 46.92 16.92
N TYR A 435 -21.40 47.67 16.85
CA TYR A 435 -20.10 47.12 16.53
C TYR A 435 -19.66 46.06 17.54
N ASN A 436 -19.83 46.33 18.83
CA ASN A 436 -19.52 45.37 19.88
C ASN A 436 -20.39 44.11 19.79
N ALA A 437 -21.72 44.27 19.67
CA ALA A 437 -22.66 43.19 19.55
C ALA A 437 -22.40 42.31 18.31
N GLN A 438 -22.01 42.93 17.18
CA GLN A 438 -21.61 42.17 15.98
C GLN A 438 -20.31 41.39 16.17
N THR A 439 -19.34 42.00 16.85
CA THR A 439 -18.08 41.33 17.13
C THR A 439 -18.31 40.09 18.03
N GLU A 440 -19.13 40.23 19.06
CA GLU A 440 -19.52 39.13 19.94
C GLU A 440 -20.30 38.06 19.19
N LEU A 441 -21.25 38.44 18.33
CA LEU A 441 -21.96 37.50 17.48
C LEU A 441 -21.01 36.71 16.54
N LYS A 442 -20.06 37.40 15.90
CA LYS A 442 -19.07 36.75 15.04
C LYS A 442 -18.21 35.78 15.83
N VAL A 443 -17.77 36.14 17.04
CA VAL A 443 -16.99 35.24 17.91
C VAL A 443 -17.82 34.04 18.31
N ALA A 444 -19.07 34.26 18.74
CA ALA A 444 -19.99 33.16 19.11
C ALA A 444 -20.26 32.21 17.93
N GLN A 445 -20.47 32.74 16.72
CA GLN A 445 -20.65 31.92 15.50
C GLN A 445 -19.40 31.08 15.19
N ASN A 446 -18.21 31.66 15.21
CA ASN A 446 -16.98 30.92 14.96
C ASN A 446 -16.72 29.83 16.01
N ASN A 447 -16.96 30.15 17.29
CA ASN A 447 -16.83 29.17 18.37
C ASN A 447 -17.83 28.03 18.24
N TYR A 448 -19.08 28.33 17.86
CA TYR A 448 -20.11 27.31 17.65
C TYR A 448 -19.75 26.36 16.50
N TYR A 449 -19.38 26.88 15.32
CA TYR A 449 -19.02 26.04 14.19
C TYR A 449 -17.74 25.23 14.45
N GLY A 450 -16.76 25.82 15.15
CA GLY A 450 -15.58 25.10 15.62
C GLY A 450 -15.94 23.95 16.56
N ALA A 451 -16.74 24.23 17.60
CA ALA A 451 -17.18 23.23 18.58
C ALA A 451 -18.02 22.10 17.92
N LEU A 452 -18.84 22.45 16.93
CA LEU A 452 -19.64 21.51 16.17
C LEU A 452 -18.76 20.52 15.37
N TYR A 453 -17.75 21.04 14.67
CA TYR A 453 -16.77 20.20 13.97
C TYR A 453 -15.97 19.32 14.95
N ASP A 454 -15.53 19.88 16.06
CA ASP A 454 -14.79 19.16 17.09
C ASP A 454 -15.62 17.99 17.68
N ALA A 455 -16.90 18.21 17.91
CA ALA A 455 -17.83 17.18 18.41
C ALA A 455 -17.99 16.03 17.42
N ILE A 456 -18.14 16.33 16.12
CA ILE A 456 -18.24 15.32 15.05
C ILE A 456 -16.93 14.57 14.93
N SER A 457 -15.81 15.29 14.87
CA SER A 457 -14.47 14.69 14.75
C SER A 457 -14.19 13.77 15.94
N ALA A 458 -14.52 14.20 17.16
CA ALA A 458 -14.36 13.40 18.37
C ALA A 458 -15.27 12.15 18.36
N LYS A 459 -16.48 12.23 17.81
CA LYS A 459 -17.38 11.07 17.63
C LYS A 459 -16.76 10.06 16.64
N ILE A 460 -16.22 10.53 15.51
CA ILE A 460 -15.58 9.66 14.53
C ILE A 460 -14.35 8.98 15.17
N ASP A 461 -13.54 9.72 15.92
CA ASP A 461 -12.38 9.18 16.63
C ASP A 461 -12.80 8.13 17.66
N TYR A 462 -13.91 8.35 18.38
CA TYR A 462 -14.45 7.38 19.33
C TYR A 462 -14.95 6.10 18.64
N LEU A 463 -15.70 6.23 17.54
CA LEU A 463 -16.19 5.08 16.78
C LEU A 463 -15.03 4.25 16.21
N LYS A 464 -13.99 4.92 15.73
CA LYS A 464 -12.75 4.27 15.27
C LYS A 464 -12.05 3.57 16.44
N ALA A 465 -11.86 4.25 17.56
CA ALA A 465 -11.23 3.68 18.75
C ALA A 465 -11.98 2.47 19.30
N ALA A 466 -13.31 2.48 19.19
CA ALA A 466 -14.18 1.36 19.57
C ALA A 466 -14.26 0.23 18.52
N GLY A 467 -13.64 0.39 17.32
CA GLY A 467 -13.70 -0.59 16.22
C GLY A 467 -15.07 -0.67 15.51
N LYS A 468 -15.82 0.42 15.52
CA LYS A 468 -17.23 0.49 15.01
C LYS A 468 -17.41 1.43 13.81
N LEU A 469 -16.33 1.84 13.15
CA LEU A 469 -16.38 2.75 12.03
C LEU A 469 -16.67 2.07 10.68
#